data_cc2f6a29c846359e392b0d5bc205af8e
#
_entry.id   cc2f6a29c846359e392b0d5bc205af8e
#
_cell.length_a   1.000
_cell.length_b   1.000
_cell.length_c   1.000
_cell.angle_alpha   90.00
_cell.angle_beta   90.00
_cell.angle_gamma   90.00
#
_symmetry.space_group_name_H-M   'P 1'
#
loop_
_entity.id
_entity.type
_entity.pdbx_description
1 polymer ?
#
loop_
_entity_poly.entity_id
_entity_poly.type
_entity_poly.pdbx_seq_one_letter_code
_entity_poly.pdbx_strand_id
1 'polypeptide(L)'
;NLSVARAAEPKVIGSFKSWSAHLFAEKKGRVCYLHGVPRKSIGKYTKRGEVYLQVTHRPAAKTRNEVSITAGYAHKKGSDVKAVIDGKTFVLFTETDTAWVGDATSDAQLVAAMRAGRTMVVTGISARGTSTKDTYSLAGFTAAHKAISKSCRVK
;
A
#
# COMPACT_ATOMS: atom_id res chain seq x y z
N ASN A 1 -20.68 33.65 -1.56
CA ASN A 1 -20.76 32.20 -1.75
C ASN A 1 -19.37 31.64 -2.06
N LEU A 2 -18.65 31.21 -1.01
CA LEU A 2 -17.41 30.47 -1.16
C LEU A 2 -17.76 29.04 -1.59
N SER A 3 -17.63 28.75 -2.88
CA SER A 3 -17.66 27.37 -3.36
C SER A 3 -16.43 26.65 -2.81
N VAL A 4 -16.64 25.82 -1.79
CA VAL A 4 -15.62 24.86 -1.37
C VAL A 4 -15.45 23.90 -2.53
N ALA A 5 -14.33 23.98 -3.25
CA ALA A 5 -14.00 23.02 -4.26
C ALA A 5 -13.84 21.64 -3.60
N ARG A 6 -14.84 20.78 -3.78
CA ARG A 6 -14.83 19.42 -3.29
C ARG A 6 -13.74 18.67 -4.08
N ALA A 7 -12.76 18.09 -3.37
CA ALA A 7 -11.77 17.23 -4.01
C ALA A 7 -12.51 16.15 -4.80
N ALA A 8 -12.12 15.91 -6.05
CA ALA A 8 -12.72 14.88 -6.89
C ALA A 8 -12.54 13.51 -6.23
N GLU A 9 -13.63 12.75 -6.08
CA GLU A 9 -13.58 11.39 -5.55
C GLU A 9 -12.75 10.50 -6.48
N PRO A 10 -11.99 9.52 -5.94
CA PRO A 10 -11.23 8.60 -6.76
C PRO A 10 -12.16 7.81 -7.70
N LYS A 11 -11.75 7.74 -8.97
CA LYS A 11 -12.42 6.92 -9.97
C LYS A 11 -11.81 5.52 -9.94
N VAL A 12 -12.64 4.48 -9.89
CA VAL A 12 -12.21 3.09 -10.01
C VAL A 12 -11.82 2.81 -11.46
N ILE A 13 -10.57 2.44 -11.70
CA ILE A 13 -10.06 2.03 -13.02
C ILE A 13 -10.46 0.58 -13.29
N GLY A 14 -10.39 -0.27 -12.27
CA GLY A 14 -10.72 -1.68 -12.38
C GLY A 14 -10.53 -2.44 -11.07
N SER A 15 -11.07 -3.65 -11.04
CA SER A 15 -10.90 -4.60 -9.94
C SER A 15 -10.28 -5.88 -10.47
N PHE A 16 -9.25 -6.37 -9.82
CA PHE A 16 -8.41 -7.48 -10.24
C PHE A 16 -8.22 -8.45 -9.07
N LYS A 17 -9.15 -9.37 -8.89
CA LYS A 17 -9.14 -10.32 -7.76
C LYS A 17 -9.04 -9.59 -6.41
N SER A 18 -7.93 -9.73 -5.70
CA SER A 18 -7.74 -9.12 -4.37
C SER A 18 -7.33 -7.64 -4.42
N TRP A 19 -7.16 -7.07 -5.61
CA TRP A 19 -6.64 -5.71 -5.79
C TRP A 19 -7.56 -4.87 -6.66
N SER A 20 -7.62 -3.56 -6.37
CA SER A 20 -8.35 -2.58 -7.18
C SER A 20 -7.42 -1.44 -7.57
N ALA A 21 -7.70 -0.83 -8.71
CA ALA A 21 -6.94 0.29 -9.26
C ALA A 21 -7.82 1.53 -9.30
N HIS A 22 -7.25 2.66 -8.93
CA HIS A 22 -7.95 3.94 -8.77
C HIS A 22 -7.16 5.10 -9.36
N LEU A 23 -7.88 6.12 -9.75
CA LEU A 23 -7.34 7.37 -10.31
C LEU A 23 -8.05 8.55 -9.68
N PHE A 24 -7.30 9.55 -9.27
CA PHE A 24 -7.86 10.87 -8.96
C PHE A 24 -6.94 11.97 -9.48
N ALA A 25 -7.48 13.18 -9.60
CA ALA A 25 -6.74 14.35 -10.05
C ALA A 25 -6.42 15.27 -8.88
N GLU A 26 -5.14 15.58 -8.70
CA GLU A 26 -4.67 16.67 -7.85
C GLU A 26 -4.41 17.91 -8.73
N LYS A 27 -4.20 19.07 -8.11
CA LYS A 27 -3.86 20.32 -8.84
C LYS A 27 -2.67 20.14 -9.76
N LYS A 28 -1.69 19.34 -9.36
CA LYS A 28 -0.43 19.10 -10.08
C LYS A 28 -0.52 17.99 -11.12
N GLY A 29 -1.60 17.20 -11.16
CA GLY A 29 -1.75 16.12 -12.11
C GLY A 29 -2.43 14.87 -11.56
N ARG A 30 -2.32 13.79 -12.31
CA ARG A 30 -2.94 12.52 -11.96
C ARG A 30 -2.20 11.81 -10.83
N VAL A 31 -2.99 11.17 -9.97
CA VAL A 31 -2.50 10.21 -8.99
C VAL A 31 -3.21 8.89 -9.24
N CYS A 32 -2.45 7.83 -9.45
CA CYS A 32 -2.98 6.50 -9.67
C CYS A 32 -2.47 5.58 -8.56
N TYR A 33 -3.36 4.82 -7.94
CA TYR A 33 -2.96 3.90 -6.90
C TYR A 33 -3.73 2.59 -6.98
N LEU A 34 -3.09 1.54 -6.58
CA LEU A 34 -3.76 0.27 -6.32
C LEU A 34 -3.98 0.13 -4.82
N HIS A 35 -4.99 -0.65 -4.46
CA HIS A 35 -5.43 -0.85 -3.10
C HIS A 35 -5.77 -2.33 -2.88
N GLY A 36 -5.34 -2.86 -1.76
CA GLY A 36 -5.68 -4.21 -1.35
C GLY A 36 -5.72 -4.34 0.16
N VAL A 37 -6.52 -5.29 0.62
CA VAL A 37 -6.67 -5.61 2.05
C VAL A 37 -6.15 -7.03 2.30
N PRO A 38 -5.68 -7.33 3.53
CA PRO A 38 -5.24 -8.68 3.84
C PRO A 38 -6.44 -9.65 3.81
N ARG A 39 -6.20 -10.87 3.37
CA ARG A 39 -7.19 -11.96 3.42
C ARG A 39 -7.29 -12.58 4.81
N LYS A 40 -6.28 -12.38 5.66
CA LYS A 40 -6.23 -12.92 7.02
C LYS A 40 -5.39 -12.00 7.89
N SER A 41 -5.88 -11.73 9.10
CA SER A 41 -5.17 -10.95 10.10
C SER A 41 -5.19 -11.68 11.44
N ILE A 42 -4.02 -11.82 12.05
CA ILE A 42 -3.83 -12.49 13.34
C ILE A 42 -3.18 -11.52 14.33
N GLY A 43 -3.68 -11.50 15.56
CA GLY A 43 -3.13 -10.71 16.65
C GLY A 43 -4.06 -10.71 17.85
N LYS A 44 -3.51 -10.48 19.03
CA LYS A 44 -4.29 -10.40 20.28
C LYS A 44 -4.73 -8.96 20.56
N TYR A 45 -5.41 -8.33 19.58
CA TYR A 45 -5.97 -7.00 19.71
C TYR A 45 -7.48 -7.06 19.98
N THR A 46 -8.02 -6.07 20.71
CA THR A 46 -9.46 -5.94 20.96
C THR A 46 -10.13 -5.02 19.95
N LYS A 47 -9.40 -3.97 19.50
CA LYS A 47 -9.84 -3.05 18.45
C LYS A 47 -8.72 -2.83 17.46
N ARG A 48 -9.09 -2.79 16.19
CA ARG A 48 -8.17 -2.47 15.09
C ARG A 48 -8.93 -1.74 14.01
N GLY A 49 -8.37 -0.65 13.51
CA GLY A 49 -8.92 0.08 12.37
C GLY A 49 -8.69 -0.65 11.05
N GLU A 50 -8.95 0.03 9.96
CA GLU A 50 -8.77 -0.52 8.61
C GLU A 50 -7.31 -0.85 8.33
N VAL A 51 -7.11 -2.02 7.71
CA VAL A 51 -5.79 -2.53 7.31
C VAL A 51 -5.76 -2.62 5.80
N TYR A 52 -4.80 -1.93 5.17
CA TYR A 52 -4.69 -1.96 3.71
C TYR A 52 -3.28 -1.62 3.25
N LEU A 53 -3.00 -1.99 2.01
CA LEU A 53 -1.77 -1.64 1.32
C LEU A 53 -2.10 -0.87 0.05
N GLN A 54 -1.32 0.17 -0.23
CA GLN A 54 -1.41 0.95 -1.47
C GLN A 54 -0.05 1.04 -2.15
N VAL A 55 -0.07 1.02 -3.47
CA VAL A 55 1.07 1.40 -4.31
C VAL A 55 0.63 2.57 -5.17
N THR A 56 1.36 3.66 -5.10
CA THR A 56 0.94 4.95 -5.65
C THR A 56 1.95 5.49 -6.66
N HIS A 57 1.43 5.97 -7.80
CA HIS A 57 2.17 6.76 -8.77
C HIS A 57 1.72 8.21 -8.71
N ARG A 58 2.68 9.14 -8.57
CA ARG A 58 2.48 10.60 -8.65
C ARG A 58 3.45 11.17 -9.70
N PRO A 59 3.11 11.10 -11.00
CA PRO A 59 4.04 11.54 -12.06
C PRO A 59 4.48 13.00 -11.94
N ALA A 60 3.56 13.90 -11.55
CA ALA A 60 3.88 15.32 -11.37
C ALA A 60 4.91 15.57 -10.25
N ALA A 61 4.94 14.72 -9.24
CA ALA A 61 5.94 14.75 -8.17
C ALA A 61 7.15 13.87 -8.48
N LYS A 62 7.20 13.25 -9.67
CA LYS A 62 8.24 12.28 -10.08
C LYS A 62 8.37 11.09 -9.12
N THR A 63 7.27 10.71 -8.50
CA THR A 63 7.19 9.56 -7.58
C THR A 63 6.41 8.44 -8.24
N ARG A 64 6.96 7.24 -8.19
CA ARG A 64 6.32 6.02 -8.70
C ARG A 64 6.56 4.85 -7.76
N ASN A 65 5.68 3.88 -7.79
CA ASN A 65 5.77 2.65 -7.00
C ASN A 65 5.89 2.89 -5.48
N GLU A 66 5.38 4.00 -4.96
CA GLU A 66 5.42 4.26 -3.53
C GLU A 66 4.53 3.28 -2.79
N VAL A 67 5.13 2.40 -2.00
CA VAL A 67 4.42 1.41 -1.19
C VAL A 67 4.14 1.98 0.20
N SER A 68 2.88 1.91 0.61
CA SER A 68 2.46 2.24 1.97
C SER A 68 1.55 1.14 2.51
N ILE A 69 1.76 0.79 3.77
CA ILE A 69 0.96 -0.23 4.48
C ILE A 69 0.40 0.41 5.73
N THR A 70 -0.93 0.48 5.79
CA THR A 70 -1.64 1.01 6.94
C THR A 70 -2.08 -0.16 7.83
N ALA A 71 -1.70 -0.10 9.10
CA ALA A 71 -1.87 -1.21 10.04
C ALA A 71 -3.18 -1.17 10.82
N GLY A 72 -3.89 -0.03 10.81
CA GLY A 72 -5.10 0.15 11.62
C GLY A 72 -4.83 0.39 13.11
N TYR A 73 -3.58 0.60 13.49
CA TYR A 73 -3.14 0.99 14.84
C TYR A 73 -1.88 1.85 14.73
N ALA A 74 -1.60 2.63 15.76
CA ALA A 74 -0.32 3.33 15.88
C ALA A 74 0.79 2.32 16.18
N HIS A 75 1.85 2.31 15.38
CA HIS A 75 3.00 1.43 15.60
C HIS A 75 3.80 1.82 16.83
N LYS A 76 4.44 0.84 17.43
CA LYS A 76 5.43 1.10 18.47
C LYS A 76 6.57 1.98 17.91
N LYS A 77 6.88 3.07 18.60
CA LYS A 77 7.96 3.99 18.18
C LYS A 77 9.28 3.26 17.97
N GLY A 78 9.94 3.54 16.85
CA GLY A 78 11.21 2.93 16.49
C GLY A 78 11.12 1.47 16.03
N SER A 79 9.90 0.91 15.92
CA SER A 79 9.71 -0.44 15.36
C SER A 79 9.63 -0.41 13.85
N ASP A 80 10.04 -1.51 13.23
CA ASP A 80 9.91 -1.72 11.79
C ASP A 80 8.76 -2.67 11.49
N VAL A 81 8.23 -2.55 10.28
CA VAL A 81 7.32 -3.53 9.69
C VAL A 81 8.14 -4.38 8.72
N LYS A 82 7.88 -5.69 8.71
CA LYS A 82 8.51 -6.62 7.79
C LYS A 82 7.47 -7.18 6.84
N ALA A 83 7.78 -7.16 5.55
CA ALA A 83 6.99 -7.80 4.50
C ALA A 83 7.82 -8.95 3.92
N VAL A 84 7.27 -10.17 3.96
CA VAL A 84 7.97 -11.37 3.49
C VAL A 84 7.23 -11.95 2.28
N ILE A 85 7.95 -12.10 1.17
CA ILE A 85 7.46 -12.69 -0.08
C ILE A 85 8.46 -13.75 -0.53
N ASP A 86 8.01 -15.00 -0.65
CA ASP A 86 8.84 -16.12 -1.10
C ASP A 86 10.20 -16.21 -0.36
N GLY A 87 10.16 -16.08 0.97
CA GLY A 87 11.34 -16.13 1.84
C GLY A 87 12.21 -14.88 1.83
N LYS A 88 11.89 -13.88 1.01
CA LYS A 88 12.61 -12.60 0.97
C LYS A 88 11.95 -11.58 1.88
N THR A 89 12.71 -10.98 2.78
CA THR A 89 12.24 -9.99 3.74
C THR A 89 12.54 -8.57 3.28
N PHE A 90 11.51 -7.73 3.30
CA PHE A 90 11.61 -6.27 3.09
C PHE A 90 11.28 -5.58 4.40
N VAL A 91 12.10 -4.59 4.78
CA VAL A 91 11.93 -3.84 6.01
C VAL A 91 11.38 -2.45 5.67
N LEU A 92 10.30 -2.07 6.36
CA LEU A 92 9.66 -0.77 6.22
C LEU A 92 9.74 -0.02 7.55
N PHE A 93 10.05 1.28 7.50
CA PHE A 93 9.98 2.13 8.68
C PHE A 93 8.54 2.55 8.96
N THR A 94 8.24 2.87 10.20
CA THR A 94 6.89 3.24 10.64
C THR A 94 6.82 4.70 11.07
N GLU A 95 5.69 5.30 10.75
CA GLU A 95 5.29 6.61 11.23
C GLU A 95 3.79 6.56 11.52
N THR A 96 3.40 6.79 12.77
CA THR A 96 2.02 6.67 13.24
C THR A 96 1.45 5.28 12.90
N ASP A 97 0.45 5.19 12.05
CA ASP A 97 -0.25 3.95 11.67
C ASP A 97 0.20 3.35 10.34
N THR A 98 1.17 3.97 9.68
CA THR A 98 1.60 3.60 8.33
C THR A 98 3.08 3.24 8.28
N ALA A 99 3.41 2.26 7.45
CA ALA A 99 4.77 1.83 7.16
C ALA A 99 5.14 2.17 5.72
N TRP A 100 6.37 2.61 5.50
CA TRP A 100 6.90 3.08 4.22
C TRP A 100 8.25 2.42 3.92
N VAL A 101 8.56 2.27 2.64
CA VAL A 101 9.86 1.71 2.22
C VAL A 101 10.97 2.73 2.27
N GLY A 102 10.71 3.97 1.87
CA GLY A 102 11.60 5.11 2.10
C GLY A 102 12.44 5.56 0.92
N ASP A 103 12.67 4.73 -0.10
CA ASP A 103 13.42 5.11 -1.28
C ASP A 103 12.90 4.42 -2.54
N ALA A 104 13.15 5.05 -3.70
CA ALA A 104 12.61 4.61 -4.99
C ALA A 104 13.14 3.22 -5.42
N THR A 105 14.39 2.92 -5.13
CA THR A 105 15.00 1.63 -5.49
C THR A 105 14.37 0.49 -4.69
N SER A 106 14.21 0.68 -3.38
CA SER A 106 13.59 -0.31 -2.51
C SER A 106 12.10 -0.48 -2.78
N ASP A 107 11.38 0.61 -3.10
CA ASP A 107 9.99 0.53 -3.59
C ASP A 107 9.90 -0.34 -4.84
N ALA A 108 10.75 -0.10 -5.83
CA ALA A 108 10.78 -0.88 -7.07
C ALA A 108 11.07 -2.36 -6.82
N GLN A 109 11.97 -2.68 -5.90
CA GLN A 109 12.29 -4.06 -5.53
C GLN A 109 11.12 -4.77 -4.87
N LEU A 110 10.44 -4.10 -3.94
CA LEU A 110 9.25 -4.66 -3.28
C LEU A 110 8.11 -4.87 -4.28
N VAL A 111 7.85 -3.90 -5.14
CA VAL A 111 6.83 -4.03 -6.19
C VAL A 111 7.15 -5.17 -7.15
N ALA A 112 8.41 -5.35 -7.55
CA ALA A 112 8.84 -6.46 -8.39
C ALA A 112 8.59 -7.81 -7.71
N ALA A 113 8.89 -7.93 -6.42
CA ALA A 113 8.61 -9.14 -5.65
C ALA A 113 7.10 -9.41 -5.52
N MET A 114 6.28 -8.37 -5.33
CA MET A 114 4.83 -8.48 -5.28
C MET A 114 4.24 -8.93 -6.62
N ARG A 115 4.81 -8.52 -7.74
CA ARG A 115 4.39 -8.96 -9.08
C ARG A 115 4.73 -10.42 -9.34
N ALA A 116 5.83 -10.90 -8.83
CA ALA A 116 6.30 -12.27 -9.04
C ALA A 116 5.75 -13.27 -8.00
N GLY A 117 5.34 -12.80 -6.83
CA GLY A 117 4.94 -13.64 -5.71
C GLY A 117 3.46 -13.99 -5.69
N ARG A 118 3.09 -14.89 -4.79
CA ARG A 118 1.70 -15.33 -4.59
C ARG A 118 1.10 -14.80 -3.30
N THR A 119 1.91 -14.70 -2.27
CA THR A 119 1.48 -14.33 -0.91
C THR A 119 2.54 -13.43 -0.28
N MET A 120 2.08 -12.42 0.42
CA MET A 120 2.92 -11.56 1.23
C MET A 120 2.44 -11.58 2.67
N VAL A 121 3.37 -11.76 3.61
CA VAL A 121 3.08 -11.74 5.04
C VAL A 121 3.70 -10.48 5.64
N VAL A 122 2.86 -9.66 6.27
CA VAL A 122 3.27 -8.41 6.89
C VAL A 122 3.16 -8.53 8.40
N THR A 123 4.27 -8.29 9.11
CA THR A 123 4.32 -8.32 10.57
C THR A 123 4.66 -6.94 11.11
N GLY A 124 4.01 -6.58 12.20
CA GLY A 124 4.21 -5.32 12.89
C GLY A 124 3.89 -5.43 14.37
N ILE A 125 4.16 -4.38 15.11
CA ILE A 125 3.87 -4.29 16.54
C ILE A 125 3.22 -2.95 16.86
N SER A 126 2.10 -2.99 17.59
CA SER A 126 1.38 -1.78 17.99
C SER A 126 2.10 -1.05 19.13
N ALA A 127 1.73 0.22 19.35
CA ALA A 127 2.20 1.01 20.48
C ALA A 127 1.91 0.34 21.83
N ARG A 128 0.88 -0.50 21.90
CA ARG A 128 0.54 -1.30 23.09
C ARG A 128 1.39 -2.58 23.24
N GLY A 129 2.27 -2.86 22.27
CA GLY A 129 3.08 -4.07 22.26
C GLY A 129 2.41 -5.31 21.68
N THR A 130 1.30 -5.16 20.97
CA THR A 130 0.60 -6.28 20.32
C THR A 130 1.22 -6.57 18.97
N SER A 131 1.71 -7.78 18.78
CA SER A 131 2.22 -8.25 17.49
C SER A 131 1.07 -8.65 16.57
N THR A 132 1.15 -8.27 15.29
CA THR A 132 0.18 -8.64 14.27
C THR A 132 0.85 -9.31 13.08
N LYS A 133 0.07 -10.16 12.41
CA LYS A 133 0.49 -10.86 11.20
C LYS A 133 -0.65 -10.79 10.18
N ASP A 134 -0.41 -10.05 9.11
CA ASP A 134 -1.39 -9.86 8.04
C ASP A 134 -0.92 -10.58 6.78
N THR A 135 -1.77 -11.41 6.23
CA THR A 135 -1.48 -12.17 5.00
C THR A 135 -2.24 -11.57 3.84
N TYR A 136 -1.52 -11.11 2.84
CA TYR A 136 -2.06 -10.57 1.59
C TYR A 136 -1.96 -11.60 0.49
N SER A 137 -3.07 -11.83 -0.24
CA SER A 137 -3.01 -12.52 -1.52
C SER A 137 -2.47 -11.56 -2.58
N LEU A 138 -1.48 -11.99 -3.35
CA LEU A 138 -0.95 -11.19 -4.47
C LEU A 138 -1.66 -11.49 -5.80
N ALA A 139 -2.72 -12.31 -5.77
CA ALA A 139 -3.55 -12.58 -6.95
C ALA A 139 -4.20 -11.30 -7.46
N GLY A 140 -3.92 -10.94 -8.72
CA GLY A 140 -4.41 -9.73 -9.34
C GLY A 140 -3.51 -8.50 -9.17
N PHE A 141 -2.47 -8.58 -8.36
CA PHE A 141 -1.54 -7.46 -8.14
C PHE A 141 -0.90 -6.96 -9.44
N THR A 142 -0.36 -7.86 -10.27
CA THR A 142 0.29 -7.48 -11.53
C THR A 142 -0.68 -6.79 -12.48
N ALA A 143 -1.92 -7.26 -12.59
CA ALA A 143 -2.93 -6.64 -13.43
C ALA A 143 -3.33 -5.24 -12.92
N ALA A 144 -3.50 -5.09 -11.61
CA ALA A 144 -3.79 -3.79 -10.99
C ALA A 144 -2.61 -2.82 -11.18
N HIS A 145 -1.38 -3.28 -11.02
CA HIS A 145 -0.17 -2.47 -11.24
C HIS A 145 -0.04 -1.99 -12.68
N LYS A 146 -0.32 -2.87 -13.64
CA LYS A 146 -0.38 -2.49 -15.06
C LYS A 146 -1.44 -1.42 -15.33
N ALA A 147 -2.61 -1.54 -14.70
CA ALA A 147 -3.70 -0.58 -14.86
C ALA A 147 -3.33 0.81 -14.34
N ILE A 148 -2.73 0.92 -13.15
CA ILE A 148 -2.30 2.22 -12.62
C ILE A 148 -1.14 2.80 -13.42
N SER A 149 -0.21 1.97 -13.87
CA SER A 149 0.94 2.41 -14.67
C SER A 149 0.48 2.97 -16.02
N LYS A 150 -0.47 2.32 -16.68
CA LYS A 150 -1.07 2.81 -17.92
C LYS A 150 -1.81 4.12 -17.71
N SER A 151 -2.64 4.23 -16.68
CA SER A 151 -3.43 5.44 -16.40
C SER A 151 -2.57 6.64 -16.06
N CYS A 152 -1.46 6.45 -15.35
CA CYS A 152 -0.51 7.50 -15.01
C CYS A 152 0.67 7.62 -15.99
N ARG A 153 0.68 6.84 -17.07
CA ARG A 153 1.75 6.84 -18.09
C ARG A 153 3.13 6.62 -17.48
N VAL A 154 3.20 5.69 -16.56
CA VAL A 154 4.46 5.26 -15.91
C VAL A 154 4.92 3.97 -16.60
N LYS A 155 6.21 3.93 -16.94
CA LYS A 155 6.83 2.73 -17.54
C LYS A 155 7.38 1.78 -16.48
#